data_8ac0848801a11cfdbbc17895fce56651
#
_entry.id   8ac0848801a11cfdbbc17895fce56651
#
_cell.length_a   1.000
_cell.length_b   1.000
_cell.length_c   1.000
_cell.angle_alpha   90.00
_cell.angle_beta   90.00
_cell.angle_gamma   90.00
#
_symmetry.space_group_name_H-M   'P 1'
#
loop_
_entity.id
_entity.type
_entity.pdbx_description
1 polymer ?
#
loop_
_entity_poly.entity_id
_entity_poly.type
_entity_poly.pdbx_seq_one_letter_code
_entity_poly.pdbx_strand_id
1 'polypeptide(L)'
;MLGFKANQIDAFDEDILPLSVSWLILTDNKLTKLPFSMGKLARLQKFAVAGNRLTQLPETMKECKNLELIRLSANNLEEIPSWLLQLPKLSWLAFSGNPCAISGEVDFKKIGHDDLDVCELLGEGASGMIYKAYSKGLQRHVALKLFKGSITSDGYAKDEMNACMRVGEHPNLIKVLAKIEEDEKLGLILEFISQNYSNLGNPPNFQTCTRDTYDNEFSVDAIASVARSISSVATHLHARNIMHGDLYAHNILINGENACYLGDFGAASFYDETNSGYEKIEVRAFACLLDDLLSRCISKNEKEYDSLCELRDKCMDVDVERRPLFFQIELFLQ
;
A
#
# COMPACT_ATOMS: atom_id res chain seq x y z
N MET A 1 -7.10 4.46 -20.14
CA MET A 1 -6.56 3.24 -19.49
C MET A 1 -6.27 2.18 -20.54
N LEU A 2 -5.14 1.49 -20.40
CA LEU A 2 -4.83 0.26 -21.14
C LEU A 2 -4.55 -0.85 -20.11
N GLY A 3 -5.21 -2.00 -20.24
CA GLY A 3 -5.08 -3.13 -19.34
C GLY A 3 -4.86 -4.43 -20.11
N PHE A 4 -3.73 -5.10 -19.84
CA PHE A 4 -3.33 -6.34 -20.49
C PHE A 4 -2.83 -7.36 -19.46
N LYS A 5 -3.53 -7.46 -18.32
CA LYS A 5 -3.20 -8.42 -17.26
C LYS A 5 -3.31 -9.86 -17.79
N ALA A 6 -2.32 -10.72 -17.44
CA ALA A 6 -2.32 -12.14 -17.71
C ALA A 6 -2.45 -12.51 -19.22
N ASN A 7 -1.73 -11.80 -20.10
CA ASN A 7 -1.79 -12.00 -21.57
C ASN A 7 -0.53 -12.64 -22.18
N GLN A 8 0.42 -13.08 -21.36
CA GLN A 8 1.67 -13.70 -21.79
C GLN A 8 2.54 -12.81 -22.72
N ILE A 9 2.38 -11.47 -22.64
CA ILE A 9 3.16 -10.52 -23.41
C ILE A 9 4.62 -10.58 -22.95
N ASP A 10 5.55 -10.79 -23.86
CA ASP A 10 6.99 -10.89 -23.62
C ASP A 10 7.77 -9.65 -24.05
N ALA A 11 7.22 -8.90 -25.01
CA ALA A 11 7.77 -7.63 -25.48
C ALA A 11 6.67 -6.76 -26.11
N PHE A 12 6.93 -5.48 -26.29
CA PHE A 12 6.17 -4.57 -27.15
C PHE A 12 7.11 -3.52 -27.76
N ASP A 13 6.74 -3.02 -28.91
CA ASP A 13 7.58 -2.15 -29.71
C ASP A 13 7.65 -0.74 -29.16
N GLU A 14 8.70 -0.01 -29.55
CA GLU A 14 8.82 1.42 -29.31
C GLU A 14 7.62 2.18 -29.93
N ASP A 15 7.17 3.20 -29.21
CA ASP A 15 6.09 4.11 -29.67
C ASP A 15 4.71 3.46 -29.93
N ILE A 16 4.48 2.19 -29.53
CA ILE A 16 3.17 1.55 -29.71
C ILE A 16 2.10 2.11 -28.76
N LEU A 17 2.52 2.65 -27.62
CA LEU A 17 1.60 3.17 -26.61
C LEU A 17 1.17 4.60 -26.95
N PRO A 18 -0.15 4.91 -26.93
CA PRO A 18 -0.62 6.27 -27.13
C PRO A 18 -0.12 7.21 -26.02
N LEU A 19 0.36 8.41 -26.39
CA LEU A 19 0.87 9.41 -25.45
C LEU A 19 -0.19 9.90 -24.43
N SER A 20 -1.47 9.62 -24.67
CA SER A 20 -2.59 9.95 -23.79
C SER A 20 -2.80 8.95 -22.65
N VAL A 21 -2.01 7.86 -22.59
CA VAL A 21 -2.15 6.83 -21.54
C VAL A 21 -1.86 7.42 -20.16
N SER A 22 -2.84 7.28 -19.26
CA SER A 22 -2.69 7.60 -17.82
C SER A 22 -2.63 6.35 -16.93
N TRP A 23 -3.30 5.27 -17.34
CA TRP A 23 -3.23 3.97 -16.69
C TRP A 23 -2.69 2.92 -17.63
N LEU A 24 -1.64 2.21 -17.21
CA LEU A 24 -1.06 1.07 -17.93
C LEU A 24 -0.92 -0.10 -16.96
N ILE A 25 -1.64 -1.19 -17.24
CA ILE A 25 -1.63 -2.41 -16.44
C ILE A 25 -1.11 -3.57 -17.30
N LEU A 26 0.07 -4.05 -16.97
CA LEU A 26 0.78 -5.15 -17.62
C LEU A 26 1.11 -6.29 -16.63
N THR A 27 0.40 -6.34 -15.50
CA THR A 27 0.58 -7.35 -14.45
C THR A 27 0.45 -8.76 -15.00
N ASP A 28 1.28 -9.69 -14.50
CA ASP A 28 1.26 -11.12 -14.83
C ASP A 28 1.45 -11.36 -16.34
N ASN A 29 2.60 -10.93 -16.85
CA ASN A 29 3.06 -11.16 -18.22
C ASN A 29 4.49 -11.74 -18.22
N LYS A 30 5.19 -11.70 -19.36
CA LYS A 30 6.54 -12.25 -19.52
C LYS A 30 7.57 -11.20 -19.92
N LEU A 31 7.29 -9.93 -19.67
CA LEU A 31 8.15 -8.82 -20.08
C LEU A 31 9.52 -8.93 -19.41
N THR A 32 10.57 -8.89 -20.22
CA THR A 32 11.96 -8.87 -19.77
C THR A 32 12.57 -7.48 -19.79
N LYS A 33 11.99 -6.57 -20.59
CA LYS A 33 12.39 -5.15 -20.72
C LYS A 33 11.21 -4.29 -21.10
N LEU A 34 11.32 -3.00 -20.83
CA LEU A 34 10.38 -1.96 -21.28
C LEU A 34 11.08 -1.10 -22.36
N PRO A 35 10.36 -0.59 -23.37
CA PRO A 35 10.93 0.27 -24.40
C PRO A 35 11.32 1.65 -23.82
N PHE A 36 12.30 2.31 -24.42
CA PHE A 36 12.72 3.65 -24.00
C PHE A 36 11.63 4.71 -24.19
N SER A 37 10.70 4.49 -25.12
CA SER A 37 9.55 5.37 -25.36
C SER A 37 8.60 5.49 -24.16
N MET A 38 8.72 4.64 -23.14
CA MET A 38 7.99 4.80 -21.88
C MET A 38 8.16 6.21 -21.28
N GLY A 39 9.35 6.81 -21.42
CA GLY A 39 9.61 8.19 -20.97
C GLY A 39 8.79 9.27 -21.67
N LYS A 40 8.20 8.99 -22.83
CA LYS A 40 7.31 9.92 -23.57
C LYS A 40 5.90 9.98 -22.97
N LEU A 41 5.55 9.07 -22.07
CA LEU A 41 4.21 8.96 -21.48
C LEU A 41 4.00 10.00 -20.36
N ALA A 42 4.02 11.28 -20.73
CA ALA A 42 3.93 12.40 -19.80
C ALA A 42 2.61 12.42 -18.95
N ARG A 43 1.58 11.69 -19.38
CA ARG A 43 0.29 11.57 -18.68
C ARG A 43 0.19 10.33 -17.79
N LEU A 44 1.22 9.47 -17.78
CA LEU A 44 1.20 8.23 -17.01
C LEU A 44 1.13 8.54 -15.51
N GLN A 45 0.05 8.11 -14.86
CA GLN A 45 -0.20 8.26 -13.43
C GLN A 45 -0.09 6.91 -12.70
N LYS A 46 -0.63 5.84 -13.31
CA LYS A 46 -0.63 4.50 -12.73
C LYS A 46 0.02 3.50 -13.67
N PHE A 47 1.07 2.84 -13.17
CA PHE A 47 1.77 1.79 -13.88
C PHE A 47 1.88 0.53 -13.03
N ALA A 48 1.26 -0.57 -13.47
CA ALA A 48 1.31 -1.86 -12.80
C ALA A 48 1.94 -2.91 -13.72
N VAL A 49 3.08 -3.44 -13.31
CA VAL A 49 3.87 -4.42 -14.07
C VAL A 49 4.37 -5.57 -13.16
N ALA A 50 3.71 -5.76 -12.02
CA ALA A 50 4.02 -6.86 -11.10
C ALA A 50 3.89 -8.22 -11.82
N GLY A 51 4.70 -9.22 -11.39
CA GLY A 51 4.65 -10.55 -11.98
C GLY A 51 5.17 -10.62 -13.41
N ASN A 52 6.25 -9.93 -13.69
CA ASN A 52 6.98 -10.01 -14.97
C ASN A 52 8.42 -10.51 -14.74
N ARG A 53 9.33 -10.23 -15.66
CA ARG A 53 10.74 -10.67 -15.63
C ARG A 53 11.69 -9.51 -15.85
N LEU A 54 11.28 -8.30 -15.49
CA LEU A 54 12.07 -7.09 -15.69
C LEU A 54 13.32 -7.13 -14.80
N THR A 55 14.48 -6.85 -15.39
CA THR A 55 15.75 -6.73 -14.66
C THR A 55 16.10 -5.29 -14.32
N GLN A 56 15.52 -4.34 -15.06
CA GLN A 56 15.71 -2.90 -14.86
C GLN A 56 14.55 -2.08 -15.43
N LEU A 57 14.43 -0.83 -14.99
CA LEU A 57 13.53 0.17 -15.60
C LEU A 57 14.33 1.07 -16.56
N PRO A 58 13.76 1.46 -17.73
CA PRO A 58 14.44 2.39 -18.61
C PRO A 58 14.60 3.77 -17.96
N GLU A 59 15.80 4.32 -17.98
CA GLU A 59 16.11 5.62 -17.37
C GLU A 59 15.22 6.76 -17.89
N THR A 60 14.74 6.65 -19.13
CA THR A 60 13.81 7.63 -19.72
C THR A 60 12.53 7.81 -18.91
N MET A 61 12.12 6.82 -18.11
CA MET A 61 10.93 6.94 -17.25
C MET A 61 11.07 8.01 -16.16
N LYS A 62 12.27 8.52 -15.90
CA LYS A 62 12.45 9.72 -15.06
C LYS A 62 11.69 10.95 -15.56
N GLU A 63 11.28 10.97 -16.83
CA GLU A 63 10.45 12.02 -17.42
C GLU A 63 8.94 11.82 -17.17
N CYS A 64 8.51 10.69 -16.62
CA CYS A 64 7.13 10.44 -16.24
C CYS A 64 6.75 11.19 -14.95
N LYS A 65 6.87 12.52 -14.95
CA LYS A 65 6.70 13.39 -13.75
C LYS A 65 5.30 13.33 -13.12
N ASN A 66 4.32 12.77 -13.83
CA ASN A 66 2.96 12.58 -13.32
C ASN A 66 2.72 11.18 -12.73
N LEU A 67 3.74 10.31 -12.69
CA LEU A 67 3.61 8.98 -12.11
C LEU A 67 3.37 9.07 -10.60
N GLU A 68 2.25 8.52 -10.14
CA GLU A 68 1.79 8.54 -8.76
C GLU A 68 1.84 7.15 -8.12
N LEU A 69 1.56 6.10 -8.92
CA LEU A 69 1.56 4.72 -8.46
C LEU A 69 2.36 3.84 -9.40
N ILE A 70 3.27 3.02 -8.85
CA ILE A 70 3.98 1.98 -9.58
C ILE A 70 4.00 0.66 -8.81
N ARG A 71 3.66 -0.45 -9.49
CA ARG A 71 3.69 -1.81 -8.96
C ARG A 71 4.74 -2.63 -9.70
N LEU A 72 5.87 -2.89 -9.04
CA LEU A 72 7.05 -3.58 -9.58
C LEU A 72 7.27 -4.97 -8.96
N SER A 73 6.46 -5.37 -8.00
CA SER A 73 6.64 -6.62 -7.24
C SER A 73 6.74 -7.84 -8.14
N ALA A 74 7.43 -8.89 -7.66
CA ALA A 74 7.58 -10.15 -8.37
C ALA A 74 8.16 -9.97 -9.80
N ASN A 75 9.29 -9.26 -9.90
CA ASN A 75 10.13 -9.13 -11.07
C ASN A 75 11.56 -9.61 -10.75
N ASN A 76 12.53 -9.28 -11.60
CA ASN A 76 13.94 -9.61 -11.43
C ASN A 76 14.82 -8.36 -11.28
N LEU A 77 14.26 -7.29 -10.67
CA LEU A 77 14.99 -6.03 -10.49
C LEU A 77 16.13 -6.21 -9.49
N GLU A 78 17.34 -5.89 -9.88
CA GLU A 78 18.53 -5.93 -9.02
C GLU A 78 18.65 -4.68 -8.15
N GLU A 79 18.01 -3.56 -8.56
CA GLU A 79 17.96 -2.30 -7.81
C GLU A 79 16.65 -1.53 -8.12
N ILE A 80 16.26 -0.68 -7.19
CA ILE A 80 15.28 0.38 -7.44
C ILE A 80 16.08 1.64 -7.80
N PRO A 81 15.96 2.15 -9.04
CA PRO A 81 16.82 3.25 -9.47
C PRO A 81 16.52 4.53 -8.68
N SER A 82 17.56 5.25 -8.29
CA SER A 82 17.45 6.45 -7.45
C SER A 82 16.53 7.54 -8.05
N TRP A 83 16.52 7.69 -9.37
CA TRP A 83 15.62 8.65 -10.03
C TRP A 83 14.13 8.35 -9.79
N LEU A 84 13.75 7.08 -9.57
CA LEU A 84 12.36 6.70 -9.27
C LEU A 84 11.92 7.30 -7.92
N LEU A 85 12.79 7.27 -6.92
CA LEU A 85 12.53 7.82 -5.60
C LEU A 85 12.49 9.36 -5.59
N GLN A 86 12.94 10.00 -6.67
CA GLN A 86 12.94 11.46 -6.85
C GLN A 86 11.77 11.96 -7.72
N LEU A 87 10.85 11.07 -8.13
CA LEU A 87 9.67 11.50 -8.89
C LEU A 87 8.73 12.33 -8.00
N PRO A 88 8.36 13.56 -8.46
CA PRO A 88 7.70 14.53 -7.59
C PRO A 88 6.29 14.13 -7.13
N LYS A 89 5.64 13.22 -7.85
CA LYS A 89 4.26 12.79 -7.54
C LYS A 89 4.16 11.33 -7.10
N LEU A 90 5.25 10.57 -7.12
CA LEU A 90 5.21 9.18 -6.69
C LEU A 90 4.82 9.09 -5.21
N SER A 91 3.79 8.31 -4.93
CA SER A 91 3.16 8.16 -3.62
C SER A 91 3.01 6.69 -3.22
N TRP A 92 2.80 5.81 -4.19
CA TRP A 92 2.54 4.39 -3.95
C TRP A 92 3.49 3.53 -4.78
N LEU A 93 4.38 2.82 -4.08
CA LEU A 93 5.40 1.97 -4.66
C LEU A 93 5.36 0.59 -4.01
N ALA A 94 5.29 -0.48 -4.82
CA ALA A 94 5.48 -1.85 -4.36
C ALA A 94 6.56 -2.53 -5.19
N PHE A 95 7.50 -3.21 -4.53
CA PHE A 95 8.64 -3.88 -5.18
C PHE A 95 9.08 -5.18 -4.48
N SER A 96 8.26 -5.74 -3.59
CA SER A 96 8.52 -7.03 -2.95
C SER A 96 8.75 -8.16 -3.97
N GLY A 97 9.43 -9.22 -3.58
CA GLY A 97 9.69 -10.37 -4.46
C GLY A 97 10.63 -10.08 -5.62
N ASN A 98 11.44 -9.02 -5.55
CA ASN A 98 12.57 -8.75 -6.44
C ASN A 98 13.89 -9.10 -5.76
N PRO A 99 14.97 -9.38 -6.51
CA PRO A 99 16.32 -9.57 -5.95
C PRO A 99 16.79 -8.40 -5.06
N CYS A 100 16.42 -7.16 -5.40
CA CYS A 100 16.75 -5.96 -4.63
C CYS A 100 15.93 -5.79 -3.34
N ALA A 101 14.80 -6.49 -3.22
CA ALA A 101 13.98 -6.42 -2.03
C ALA A 101 14.56 -7.30 -0.91
N ILE A 102 14.57 -6.78 0.31
CA ILE A 102 14.97 -7.59 1.46
C ILE A 102 13.88 -8.64 1.66
N SER A 103 14.26 -9.90 1.58
CA SER A 103 13.39 -11.04 1.83
C SER A 103 13.88 -11.82 3.06
N GLY A 104 12.99 -12.57 3.68
CA GLY A 104 13.35 -13.46 4.78
C GLY A 104 12.11 -14.11 5.38
N GLU A 105 12.22 -15.39 5.71
CA GLU A 105 11.16 -16.07 6.43
C GLU A 105 11.08 -15.55 7.87
N VAL A 106 9.86 -15.43 8.35
CA VAL A 106 9.57 -15.05 9.74
C VAL A 106 9.16 -16.32 10.48
N ASP A 107 9.90 -16.62 11.56
CA ASP A 107 9.41 -17.64 12.48
C ASP A 107 8.21 -17.08 13.24
N PHE A 108 7.06 -17.71 13.06
CA PHE A 108 5.80 -17.26 13.64
C PHE A 108 4.94 -18.45 14.04
N LYS A 109 4.11 -18.27 15.06
CA LYS A 109 3.21 -19.30 15.55
C LYS A 109 2.38 -19.89 14.41
N LYS A 110 2.44 -21.20 14.22
CA LYS A 110 1.60 -21.94 13.27
C LYS A 110 0.37 -22.52 13.97
N ILE A 111 -0.77 -22.46 13.29
CA ILE A 111 -2.02 -23.09 13.69
C ILE A 111 -2.53 -23.85 12.47
N GLY A 112 -2.98 -25.10 12.69
CA GLY A 112 -3.58 -25.92 11.64
C GLY A 112 -4.98 -25.44 11.26
N HIS A 113 -5.38 -25.68 10.01
CA HIS A 113 -6.72 -25.34 9.55
C HIS A 113 -7.81 -26.02 10.37
N ASP A 114 -7.55 -27.23 10.89
CA ASP A 114 -8.47 -28.03 11.71
C ASP A 114 -8.74 -27.42 13.10
N ASP A 115 -7.90 -26.45 13.54
CA ASP A 115 -8.11 -25.68 14.75
C ASP A 115 -9.22 -24.63 14.62
N LEU A 116 -9.69 -24.37 13.40
CA LEU A 116 -10.58 -23.28 13.09
C LEU A 116 -11.97 -23.76 12.68
N ASP A 117 -12.98 -23.29 13.37
CA ASP A 117 -14.38 -23.41 12.94
C ASP A 117 -14.73 -22.12 12.18
N VAL A 118 -14.73 -22.20 10.85
CA VAL A 118 -15.05 -21.06 9.94
C VAL A 118 -16.55 -20.76 10.06
N CYS A 119 -16.90 -19.50 10.36
CA CYS A 119 -18.26 -19.07 10.61
C CYS A 119 -18.88 -18.38 9.39
N GLU A 120 -18.42 -17.18 9.06
CA GLU A 120 -19.01 -16.33 8.01
C GLU A 120 -17.93 -15.59 7.21
N LEU A 121 -18.23 -15.28 5.94
CA LEU A 121 -17.37 -14.44 5.10
C LEU A 121 -17.53 -12.98 5.53
N LEU A 122 -16.43 -12.32 5.89
CA LEU A 122 -16.40 -10.90 6.26
C LEU A 122 -16.08 -10.00 5.06
N GLY A 123 -15.27 -10.49 4.12
CA GLY A 123 -14.89 -9.72 2.94
C GLY A 123 -14.07 -10.54 1.96
N GLU A 124 -14.03 -10.04 0.72
CA GLU A 124 -13.25 -10.60 -0.36
C GLU A 124 -12.49 -9.49 -1.08
N GLY A 125 -11.18 -9.68 -1.23
CA GLY A 125 -10.28 -8.75 -1.91
C GLY A 125 -9.47 -9.41 -3.01
N ALA A 126 -8.58 -8.64 -3.61
CA ALA A 126 -7.68 -9.12 -4.69
C ALA A 126 -6.72 -10.20 -4.20
N SER A 127 -6.22 -10.09 -2.96
CA SER A 127 -5.24 -11.01 -2.39
C SER A 127 -5.85 -12.21 -1.67
N GLY A 128 -7.14 -12.17 -1.28
CA GLY A 128 -7.72 -13.27 -0.52
C GLY A 128 -9.16 -13.08 -0.08
N MET A 129 -9.61 -14.00 0.76
CA MET A 129 -10.89 -13.98 1.44
C MET A 129 -10.68 -13.87 2.93
N ILE A 130 -11.49 -13.07 3.61
CA ILE A 130 -11.45 -12.89 5.06
C ILE A 130 -12.73 -13.48 5.66
N TYR A 131 -12.55 -14.41 6.58
CA TYR A 131 -13.64 -15.06 7.30
C TYR A 131 -13.57 -14.74 8.79
N LYS A 132 -14.73 -14.67 9.42
CA LYS A 132 -14.81 -14.85 10.87
C LYS A 132 -14.68 -16.33 11.18
N ALA A 133 -13.83 -16.68 12.11
CA ALA A 133 -13.66 -18.03 12.57
C ALA A 133 -13.53 -18.09 14.09
N TYR A 134 -13.81 -19.24 14.70
CA TYR A 134 -13.48 -19.51 16.10
C TYR A 134 -12.26 -20.41 16.16
N SER A 135 -11.18 -19.94 16.83
CA SER A 135 -9.98 -20.75 17.07
C SER A 135 -10.12 -21.52 18.36
N LYS A 136 -10.05 -22.85 18.26
CA LYS A 136 -10.12 -23.76 19.42
C LYS A 136 -8.90 -23.59 20.34
N GLY A 137 -7.72 -23.44 19.75
CA GLY A 137 -6.47 -23.26 20.49
C GLY A 137 -6.34 -21.88 21.15
N LEU A 138 -6.94 -20.82 20.57
CA LEU A 138 -6.96 -19.48 21.15
C LEU A 138 -8.23 -19.22 22.00
N GLN A 139 -9.24 -20.09 21.91
CA GLN A 139 -10.54 -20.00 22.59
C GLN A 139 -11.26 -18.66 22.38
N ARG A 140 -11.17 -18.11 21.15
CA ARG A 140 -11.79 -16.84 20.78
C ARG A 140 -12.11 -16.74 19.28
N HIS A 141 -12.97 -15.79 18.94
CA HIS A 141 -13.17 -15.40 17.54
C HIS A 141 -11.94 -14.67 17.00
N VAL A 142 -11.62 -14.96 15.75
CA VAL A 142 -10.49 -14.42 14.97
C VAL A 142 -10.96 -14.05 13.58
N ALA A 143 -10.20 -13.22 12.88
CA ALA A 143 -10.34 -13.04 11.44
C ALA A 143 -9.32 -13.95 10.74
N LEU A 144 -9.81 -14.81 9.85
CA LEU A 144 -9.01 -15.72 9.03
C LEU A 144 -8.89 -15.16 7.63
N LYS A 145 -7.70 -14.68 7.25
CA LYS A 145 -7.38 -14.30 5.86
C LYS A 145 -6.79 -15.51 5.15
N LEU A 146 -7.48 -16.00 4.11
CA LEU A 146 -6.97 -17.04 3.22
C LEU A 146 -6.55 -16.40 1.90
N PHE A 147 -5.30 -16.59 1.50
CA PHE A 147 -4.76 -16.05 0.27
C PHE A 147 -5.25 -16.79 -0.96
N LYS A 148 -5.47 -16.06 -2.07
CA LYS A 148 -5.88 -16.57 -3.37
C LYS A 148 -4.68 -16.59 -4.32
N GLY A 149 -4.32 -17.77 -4.82
CA GLY A 149 -3.24 -17.90 -5.79
C GLY A 149 -1.87 -17.52 -5.24
N SER A 150 -0.87 -17.52 -6.12
CA SER A 150 0.52 -17.22 -5.77
C SER A 150 0.91 -15.77 -6.01
N ILE A 151 0.26 -15.08 -6.97
CA ILE A 151 0.59 -13.72 -7.41
C ILE A 151 -0.67 -12.84 -7.50
N THR A 152 -0.56 -11.60 -7.02
CA THR A 152 -1.58 -10.56 -7.11
C THR A 152 -1.06 -9.36 -7.91
N SER A 153 -1.85 -8.26 -7.98
CA SER A 153 -1.37 -6.98 -8.52
C SER A 153 -0.21 -6.39 -7.73
N ASP A 154 -0.08 -6.76 -6.47
CA ASP A 154 0.84 -6.15 -5.51
C ASP A 154 2.04 -7.05 -5.18
N GLY A 155 2.02 -8.31 -5.58
CA GLY A 155 3.13 -9.25 -5.42
C GLY A 155 2.72 -10.66 -5.01
N TYR A 156 3.63 -11.39 -4.37
CA TYR A 156 3.37 -12.74 -3.88
C TYR A 156 2.61 -12.72 -2.55
N ALA A 157 1.64 -13.64 -2.40
CA ALA A 157 0.92 -13.85 -1.15
C ALA A 157 1.84 -14.12 0.05
N LYS A 158 2.97 -14.83 -0.18
CA LYS A 158 3.96 -15.10 0.86
C LYS A 158 4.67 -13.84 1.35
N ASP A 159 4.91 -12.86 0.47
CA ASP A 159 5.54 -11.58 0.85
C ASP A 159 4.59 -10.75 1.71
N GLU A 160 3.30 -10.68 1.35
CA GLU A 160 2.28 -10.04 2.18
C GLU A 160 2.20 -10.70 3.56
N MET A 161 2.15 -12.03 3.62
CA MET A 161 2.13 -12.77 4.88
C MET A 161 3.36 -12.45 5.74
N ASN A 162 4.56 -12.43 5.15
CA ASN A 162 5.79 -12.08 5.85
C ASN A 162 5.79 -10.63 6.32
N ALA A 163 5.27 -9.70 5.52
CA ALA A 163 5.14 -8.30 5.91
C ALA A 163 4.24 -8.16 7.14
N CYS A 164 3.03 -8.73 7.11
CA CYS A 164 2.11 -8.71 8.25
C CYS A 164 2.72 -9.25 9.55
N MET A 165 3.56 -10.29 9.47
CA MET A 165 4.22 -10.87 10.65
C MET A 165 5.39 -10.01 11.15
N ARG A 166 6.10 -9.32 10.25
CA ARG A 166 7.27 -8.49 10.58
C ARG A 166 6.93 -7.12 11.16
N VAL A 167 5.78 -6.57 10.81
CA VAL A 167 5.38 -5.24 11.31
C VAL A 167 5.32 -5.18 12.83
N GLY A 168 5.05 -6.31 13.50
CA GLY A 168 4.95 -6.36 14.97
C GLY A 168 3.65 -5.74 15.49
N GLU A 169 3.62 -5.44 16.78
CA GLU A 169 2.43 -4.90 17.44
C GLU A 169 2.45 -3.37 17.48
N HIS A 170 1.30 -2.76 17.16
CA HIS A 170 1.06 -1.33 17.29
C HIS A 170 -0.43 -1.09 17.57
N PRO A 171 -0.82 -0.09 18.39
CA PRO A 171 -2.23 0.16 18.74
C PRO A 171 -3.16 0.36 17.56
N ASN A 172 -2.65 0.89 16.44
CA ASN A 172 -3.42 1.16 15.23
C ASN A 172 -3.12 0.16 14.09
N LEU A 173 -2.59 -1.04 14.39
CA LEU A 173 -2.43 -2.16 13.48
C LEU A 173 -3.27 -3.35 13.92
N ILE A 174 -3.85 -4.06 12.96
CA ILE A 174 -4.56 -5.31 13.24
C ILE A 174 -3.53 -6.38 13.60
N LYS A 175 -3.62 -6.91 14.82
CA LYS A 175 -2.64 -7.86 15.34
C LYS A 175 -2.68 -9.20 14.61
N VAL A 176 -1.51 -9.68 14.16
CA VAL A 176 -1.33 -11.04 13.67
C VAL A 176 -1.16 -11.98 14.86
N LEU A 177 -1.94 -13.04 14.92
CA LEU A 177 -1.97 -14.02 16.03
C LEU A 177 -1.24 -15.31 15.70
N ALA A 178 -1.37 -15.76 14.43
CA ALA A 178 -0.74 -16.97 13.92
C ALA A 178 -0.76 -16.99 12.40
N LYS A 179 -0.05 -17.96 11.81
CA LYS A 179 -0.12 -18.26 10.38
C LYS A 179 -0.64 -19.66 10.12
N ILE A 180 -1.27 -19.86 8.96
CA ILE A 180 -1.54 -21.16 8.36
C ILE A 180 -0.56 -21.33 7.19
N GLU A 181 0.15 -22.44 7.19
CA GLU A 181 1.07 -22.79 6.12
C GLU A 181 1.01 -24.34 6.01
N GLU A 182 0.00 -24.82 5.30
CA GLU A 182 -0.28 -26.25 5.10
C GLU A 182 -0.50 -26.52 3.61
N ASP A 183 0.27 -27.45 3.05
CA ASP A 183 0.28 -27.84 1.64
C ASP A 183 0.37 -26.62 0.71
N GLU A 184 -0.69 -26.28 -0.01
CA GLU A 184 -0.77 -25.10 -0.87
C GLU A 184 -1.61 -23.96 -0.27
N LYS A 185 -2.03 -24.09 1.02
CA LYS A 185 -2.87 -23.09 1.69
C LYS A 185 -2.02 -22.15 2.52
N LEU A 186 -2.03 -20.88 2.16
CA LEU A 186 -1.44 -19.80 2.92
C LEU A 186 -2.53 -18.98 3.59
N GLY A 187 -2.35 -18.64 4.86
CA GLY A 187 -3.31 -17.80 5.59
C GLY A 187 -2.73 -17.12 6.80
N LEU A 188 -3.42 -16.08 7.25
CA LEU A 188 -3.15 -15.36 8.49
C LEU A 188 -4.35 -15.45 9.42
N ILE A 189 -4.06 -15.64 10.69
CA ILE A 189 -5.02 -15.52 11.78
C ILE A 189 -4.78 -14.17 12.42
N LEU A 190 -5.76 -13.30 12.31
CA LEU A 190 -5.72 -11.92 12.76
C LEU A 190 -6.67 -11.72 13.94
N GLU A 191 -6.44 -10.69 14.70
CA GLU A 191 -7.41 -10.20 15.67
C GLU A 191 -8.72 -9.85 14.99
N PHE A 192 -9.83 -10.30 15.57
CA PHE A 192 -11.16 -9.98 15.06
C PHE A 192 -11.55 -8.56 15.49
N ILE A 193 -11.66 -7.68 14.50
CA ILE A 193 -12.14 -6.31 14.69
C ILE A 193 -13.67 -6.33 14.69
N SER A 194 -14.28 -5.66 15.66
CA SER A 194 -15.74 -5.62 15.81
C SER A 194 -16.43 -4.96 14.61
N GLN A 195 -17.69 -5.29 14.39
CA GLN A 195 -18.49 -4.81 13.23
C GLN A 195 -18.84 -3.32 13.26
N ASN A 196 -18.43 -2.58 14.31
CA ASN A 196 -18.62 -1.12 14.36
C ASN A 196 -17.52 -0.34 13.62
N TYR A 197 -16.56 -1.03 12.99
CA TYR A 197 -15.58 -0.43 12.10
C TYR A 197 -16.02 -0.56 10.64
N SER A 198 -15.73 0.47 9.85
CA SER A 198 -15.92 0.50 8.39
C SER A 198 -14.70 1.11 7.72
N ASN A 199 -14.55 0.93 6.42
CA ASN A 199 -13.48 1.58 5.68
C ASN A 199 -13.66 3.10 5.72
N LEU A 200 -12.56 3.83 5.91
CA LEU A 200 -12.53 5.29 5.92
C LEU A 200 -12.91 5.90 4.56
N GLY A 201 -12.61 5.20 3.47
CA GLY A 201 -12.93 5.57 2.10
C GLY A 201 -13.13 4.35 1.20
N ASN A 202 -13.43 4.61 -0.06
CA ASN A 202 -13.60 3.60 -1.10
C ASN A 202 -12.43 3.63 -2.09
N PRO A 203 -12.09 2.50 -2.74
CA PRO A 203 -11.00 2.45 -3.71
C PRO A 203 -11.12 3.48 -4.85
N PRO A 204 -9.98 3.84 -5.47
CA PRO A 204 -9.97 4.68 -6.66
C PRO A 204 -10.82 4.10 -7.79
N ASN A 205 -11.43 4.98 -8.57
CA ASN A 205 -12.19 4.63 -9.76
C ASN A 205 -11.57 5.24 -11.03
N PHE A 206 -12.23 5.07 -12.19
CA PHE A 206 -11.73 5.59 -13.47
C PHE A 206 -11.64 7.12 -13.55
N GLN A 207 -12.37 7.85 -12.71
CA GLN A 207 -12.34 9.31 -12.68
C GLN A 207 -11.23 9.82 -11.78
N THR A 208 -11.02 9.16 -10.64
CA THR A 208 -10.03 9.59 -9.64
C THR A 208 -8.62 9.03 -9.87
N CYS A 209 -8.50 7.99 -10.71
CA CYS A 209 -7.25 7.31 -11.09
C CYS A 209 -6.53 6.67 -9.91
N THR A 210 -5.84 7.46 -9.10
CA THR A 210 -5.01 7.04 -7.97
C THR A 210 -5.53 7.56 -6.63
N ARG A 211 -6.60 8.37 -6.61
CA ARG A 211 -7.17 8.94 -5.38
C ARG A 211 -8.44 8.21 -4.96
N ASP A 212 -8.57 7.94 -3.68
CA ASP A 212 -9.74 7.33 -3.10
C ASP A 212 -11.02 8.16 -3.28
N THR A 213 -12.15 7.51 -3.12
CA THR A 213 -13.46 8.17 -3.12
C THR A 213 -14.10 8.03 -1.73
N TYR A 214 -15.00 8.92 -1.40
CA TYR A 214 -15.59 9.01 -0.06
C TYR A 214 -17.06 9.35 -0.14
N ASP A 215 -17.87 8.73 0.71
CA ASP A 215 -19.30 9.00 0.83
C ASP A 215 -19.60 9.95 2.00
N ASN A 216 -18.64 10.19 2.91
CA ASN A 216 -18.81 10.95 4.13
C ASN A 216 -18.03 12.27 4.10
N GLU A 217 -18.47 13.20 4.96
CA GLU A 217 -17.75 14.37 5.39
C GLU A 217 -17.17 14.13 6.80
N PHE A 218 -16.15 14.90 7.18
CA PHE A 218 -15.39 14.65 8.41
C PHE A 218 -15.30 15.92 9.27
N SER A 219 -15.32 15.76 10.59
CA SER A 219 -14.93 16.84 11.51
C SER A 219 -13.41 17.01 11.51
N VAL A 220 -12.93 18.19 11.89
CA VAL A 220 -11.49 18.46 12.06
C VAL A 220 -10.87 17.47 13.07
N ASP A 221 -11.55 17.19 14.17
CA ASP A 221 -11.09 16.23 15.19
C ASP A 221 -10.92 14.82 14.63
N ALA A 222 -11.85 14.36 13.77
CA ALA A 222 -11.75 13.07 13.11
C ALA A 222 -10.54 13.02 12.18
N ILE A 223 -10.32 14.06 11.38
CA ILE A 223 -9.16 14.17 10.48
C ILE A 223 -7.86 14.17 11.29
N ALA A 224 -7.77 14.94 12.36
CA ALA A 224 -6.61 14.99 13.25
C ALA A 224 -6.36 13.65 13.94
N SER A 225 -7.40 12.94 14.36
CA SER A 225 -7.29 11.59 14.96
C SER A 225 -6.72 10.60 13.97
N VAL A 226 -7.23 10.58 12.72
CA VAL A 226 -6.70 9.73 11.64
C VAL A 226 -5.25 10.10 11.34
N ALA A 227 -4.93 11.40 11.22
CA ALA A 227 -3.56 11.86 10.94
C ALA A 227 -2.58 11.41 12.02
N ARG A 228 -2.92 11.57 13.31
CA ARG A 228 -2.09 11.09 14.44
C ARG A 228 -1.90 9.58 14.42
N SER A 229 -2.97 8.82 14.24
CA SER A 229 -2.92 7.36 14.25
C SER A 229 -2.08 6.81 13.09
N ILE A 230 -2.27 7.34 11.87
CA ILE A 230 -1.58 6.85 10.68
C ILE A 230 -0.12 7.30 10.66
N SER A 231 0.21 8.53 11.10
CA SER A 231 1.61 8.95 11.23
C SER A 231 2.37 8.10 12.25
N SER A 232 1.73 7.74 13.38
CA SER A 232 2.33 6.85 14.38
C SER A 232 2.57 5.43 13.83
N VAL A 233 1.61 4.86 13.09
CA VAL A 233 1.81 3.58 12.39
C VAL A 233 2.96 3.70 11.40
N ALA A 234 2.99 4.73 10.57
CA ALA A 234 4.02 4.90 9.55
C ALA A 234 5.41 5.09 10.19
N THR A 235 5.53 5.86 11.28
CA THR A 235 6.77 5.95 12.08
C THR A 235 7.23 4.57 12.55
N HIS A 236 6.29 3.75 13.07
CA HIS A 236 6.58 2.39 13.52
C HIS A 236 7.06 1.47 12.38
N LEU A 237 6.46 1.57 11.19
CA LEU A 237 6.84 0.78 10.02
C LEU A 237 8.22 1.18 9.50
N HIS A 238 8.44 2.48 9.28
CA HIS A 238 9.71 2.99 8.75
C HIS A 238 10.89 2.82 9.71
N ALA A 239 10.65 2.83 11.03
CA ALA A 239 11.66 2.43 12.02
C ALA A 239 12.08 0.95 11.91
N ARG A 240 11.37 0.15 11.11
CA ARG A 240 11.65 -1.25 10.80
C ARG A 240 12.03 -1.46 9.33
N ASN A 241 12.25 -0.37 8.60
CA ASN A 241 12.54 -0.38 7.17
C ASN A 241 11.43 -1.06 6.33
N ILE A 242 10.20 -0.84 6.72
CA ILE A 242 9.00 -1.36 6.05
C ILE A 242 8.27 -0.18 5.42
N MET A 243 8.08 -0.22 4.12
CA MET A 243 7.17 0.64 3.38
C MET A 243 5.85 -0.09 3.23
N HIS A 244 4.73 0.55 3.58
CA HIS A 244 3.39 -0.04 3.37
C HIS A 244 3.05 -0.15 1.89
N GLY A 245 3.42 0.87 1.12
CA GLY A 245 3.28 0.93 -0.34
C GLY A 245 1.87 1.12 -0.86
N ASP A 246 0.86 1.04 0.02
CA ASP A 246 -0.56 1.18 -0.33
C ASP A 246 -1.36 1.94 0.76
N LEU A 247 -0.76 3.04 1.24
CA LEU A 247 -1.37 3.88 2.27
C LEU A 247 -2.53 4.68 1.66
N TYR A 248 -3.74 4.11 1.81
CA TYR A 248 -5.01 4.60 1.29
C TYR A 248 -6.10 4.56 2.35
N ALA A 249 -7.13 5.40 2.20
CA ALA A 249 -8.28 5.40 3.10
C ALA A 249 -9.09 4.09 3.03
N HIS A 250 -9.16 3.44 1.87
CA HIS A 250 -9.85 2.15 1.76
C HIS A 250 -9.13 1.00 2.48
N ASN A 251 -7.86 1.19 2.88
CA ASN A 251 -7.08 0.27 3.71
C ASN A 251 -7.09 0.66 5.20
N ILE A 252 -7.86 1.69 5.58
CA ILE A 252 -8.00 2.16 6.96
C ILE A 252 -9.42 1.84 7.45
N LEU A 253 -9.50 1.09 8.55
CA LEU A 253 -10.75 0.87 9.27
C LEU A 253 -10.92 1.96 10.33
N ILE A 254 -12.11 2.56 10.42
CA ILE A 254 -12.44 3.60 11.40
C ILE A 254 -13.79 3.29 12.07
N ASN A 255 -13.95 3.67 13.34
CA ASN A 255 -15.20 3.58 14.08
C ASN A 255 -15.79 4.98 14.40
N GLY A 256 -16.96 4.99 15.02
CA GLY A 256 -17.66 6.23 15.41
C GLY A 256 -16.93 7.08 16.46
N GLU A 257 -15.89 6.56 17.12
CA GLU A 257 -15.04 7.26 18.10
C GLU A 257 -13.72 7.73 17.48
N ASN A 258 -13.59 7.64 16.16
CA ASN A 258 -12.41 7.98 15.37
C ASN A 258 -11.16 7.11 15.69
N ALA A 259 -11.32 5.98 16.36
CA ALA A 259 -10.26 4.99 16.47
C ALA A 259 -10.08 4.27 15.12
N CYS A 260 -8.84 4.09 14.68
CA CYS A 260 -8.59 3.50 13.36
C CYS A 260 -7.47 2.47 13.39
N TYR A 261 -7.52 1.56 12.39
CA TYR A 261 -6.50 0.56 12.11
C TYR A 261 -6.07 0.64 10.65
N LEU A 262 -4.77 0.62 10.39
CA LEU A 262 -4.23 0.41 9.05
C LEU A 262 -4.15 -1.10 8.78
N GLY A 263 -4.60 -1.53 7.62
CA GLY A 263 -4.58 -2.92 7.15
C GLY A 263 -4.00 -3.05 5.75
N ASP A 264 -4.11 -4.23 5.18
CA ASP A 264 -3.70 -4.62 3.83
C ASP A 264 -2.23 -4.33 3.47
N PHE A 265 -1.37 -5.28 3.80
CA PHE A 265 0.08 -5.22 3.54
C PHE A 265 0.49 -5.87 2.20
N GLY A 266 -0.44 -6.02 1.25
CA GLY A 266 -0.18 -6.65 -0.05
C GLY A 266 0.92 -5.98 -0.85
N ALA A 267 1.03 -4.66 -0.76
CA ALA A 267 2.04 -3.85 -1.44
C ALA A 267 3.29 -3.59 -0.60
N ALA A 268 3.34 -4.10 0.63
CA ALA A 268 4.45 -3.80 1.54
C ALA A 268 5.78 -4.33 1.00
N SER A 269 6.82 -3.53 1.19
CA SER A 269 8.17 -3.85 0.73
C SER A 269 9.19 -3.49 1.80
N PHE A 270 10.22 -4.35 1.95
CA PHE A 270 11.34 -4.10 2.85
C PHE A 270 12.47 -3.44 2.08
N TYR A 271 13.09 -2.42 2.67
CA TYR A 271 14.14 -1.64 2.04
C TYR A 271 15.36 -1.48 2.95
N ASP A 272 16.49 -1.03 2.39
CA ASP A 272 17.71 -0.75 3.14
C ASP A 272 17.58 0.57 3.90
N GLU A 273 17.93 0.58 5.19
CA GLU A 273 17.85 1.74 6.11
C GLU A 273 18.63 2.97 5.64
N THR A 274 19.58 2.80 4.71
CA THR A 274 20.41 3.91 4.21
C THR A 274 19.66 4.88 3.29
N ASN A 275 18.45 4.54 2.82
CA ASN A 275 17.72 5.33 1.84
C ASN A 275 16.35 5.82 2.34
N SER A 276 16.30 7.05 2.84
CA SER A 276 15.06 7.71 3.28
C SER A 276 14.07 8.05 2.16
N GLY A 277 14.45 7.90 0.90
CA GLY A 277 13.58 8.19 -0.25
C GLY A 277 12.30 7.35 -0.26
N TYR A 278 12.35 6.12 0.24
CA TYR A 278 11.19 5.26 0.37
C TYR A 278 10.16 5.84 1.36
N GLU A 279 10.62 6.32 2.51
CA GLU A 279 9.76 6.97 3.50
C GLU A 279 9.14 8.26 2.94
N LYS A 280 9.92 9.08 2.23
CA LYS A 280 9.45 10.34 1.63
C LYS A 280 8.41 10.15 0.53
N ILE A 281 8.42 8.99 -0.18
CA ILE A 281 7.32 8.60 -1.09
C ILE A 281 6.04 8.35 -0.28
N GLU A 282 6.13 7.59 0.80
CA GLU A 282 4.97 7.25 1.61
C GLU A 282 4.44 8.45 2.41
N VAL A 283 5.29 9.39 2.79
CA VAL A 283 4.88 10.71 3.32
C VAL A 283 3.98 11.44 2.33
N ARG A 284 4.24 11.35 1.02
CA ARG A 284 3.34 11.94 0.03
C ARG A 284 2.01 11.17 -0.06
N ALA A 285 2.00 9.84 0.10
CA ALA A 285 0.75 9.07 0.19
C ALA A 285 -0.10 9.51 1.39
N PHE A 286 0.53 9.70 2.55
CA PHE A 286 -0.10 10.28 3.72
C PHE A 286 -0.66 11.68 3.45
N ALA A 287 0.09 12.53 2.73
CA ALA A 287 -0.41 13.86 2.36
C ALA A 287 -1.60 13.80 1.40
N CYS A 288 -1.63 12.83 0.48
CA CYS A 288 -2.79 12.57 -0.38
C CYS A 288 -4.04 12.19 0.45
N LEU A 289 -3.88 11.30 1.42
CA LEU A 289 -4.95 10.97 2.37
C LEU A 289 -5.45 12.22 3.12
N LEU A 290 -4.52 13.00 3.66
CA LEU A 290 -4.86 14.21 4.41
C LEU A 290 -5.58 15.25 3.54
N ASP A 291 -5.13 15.45 2.30
CA ASP A 291 -5.75 16.34 1.32
C ASP A 291 -7.19 15.92 0.97
N ASP A 292 -7.44 14.62 0.78
CA ASP A 292 -8.77 14.08 0.53
C ASP A 292 -9.71 14.35 1.72
N LEU A 293 -9.26 14.08 2.94
CA LEU A 293 -10.04 14.31 4.15
C LEU A 293 -10.31 15.79 4.40
N LEU A 294 -9.31 16.66 4.26
CA LEU A 294 -9.43 18.11 4.40
C LEU A 294 -10.38 18.72 3.38
N SER A 295 -10.38 18.21 2.14
CA SER A 295 -11.32 18.66 1.11
C SER A 295 -12.77 18.46 1.51
N ARG A 296 -13.04 17.45 2.36
CA ARG A 296 -14.36 17.03 2.88
C ARG A 296 -14.62 17.47 4.32
N CYS A 297 -13.79 18.37 4.85
CA CYS A 297 -13.97 18.88 6.21
C CYS A 297 -15.22 19.78 6.28
N ILE A 298 -16.11 19.50 7.25
CA ILE A 298 -17.35 20.26 7.48
C ILE A 298 -17.08 21.63 8.12
N SER A 299 -15.95 21.81 8.83
CA SER A 299 -15.61 23.02 9.58
C SER A 299 -14.18 23.46 9.24
N LYS A 300 -14.07 24.47 8.37
CA LYS A 300 -12.77 24.92 7.82
C LYS A 300 -12.20 26.17 8.52
N ASN A 301 -12.87 26.67 9.55
CA ASN A 301 -12.50 27.92 10.24
C ASN A 301 -11.83 27.65 11.60
N GLU A 302 -11.17 26.52 11.75
CA GLU A 302 -10.51 26.12 12.99
C GLU A 302 -9.00 26.20 12.83
N LYS A 303 -8.29 26.60 13.88
CA LYS A 303 -6.83 26.68 13.88
C LYS A 303 -6.18 25.33 13.59
N GLU A 304 -6.79 24.24 14.05
CA GLU A 304 -6.32 22.87 13.78
C GLU A 304 -6.45 22.50 12.29
N TYR A 305 -7.52 22.97 11.62
CA TYR A 305 -7.66 22.81 10.17
C TYR A 305 -6.50 23.48 9.40
N ASP A 306 -6.16 24.71 9.76
CA ASP A 306 -5.05 25.44 9.12
C ASP A 306 -3.72 24.74 9.35
N SER A 307 -3.50 24.23 10.56
CA SER A 307 -2.30 23.44 10.91
C SER A 307 -2.18 22.16 10.10
N LEU A 308 -3.29 21.44 9.90
CA LEU A 308 -3.32 20.22 9.06
C LEU A 308 -3.10 20.55 7.58
N CYS A 309 -3.59 21.70 7.09
CA CYS A 309 -3.30 22.16 5.74
C CYS A 309 -1.80 22.48 5.56
N GLU A 310 -1.17 23.14 6.52
CA GLU A 310 0.28 23.41 6.49
C GLU A 310 1.08 22.10 6.47
N LEU A 311 0.70 21.12 7.28
CA LEU A 311 1.33 19.80 7.30
C LEU A 311 1.21 19.10 5.95
N ARG A 312 -0.01 19.05 5.39
CA ARG A 312 -0.27 18.50 4.07
C ARG A 312 0.66 19.12 3.01
N ASP A 313 0.77 20.44 2.98
CA ASP A 313 1.57 21.17 1.99
C ASP A 313 3.06 20.83 2.11
N LYS A 314 3.59 20.73 3.34
CA LYS A 314 4.97 20.28 3.59
C LYS A 314 5.21 18.85 3.09
N CYS A 315 4.26 17.95 3.33
CA CYS A 315 4.35 16.54 2.89
C CYS A 315 4.16 16.37 1.38
N MET A 316 3.52 17.33 0.69
CA MET A 316 3.30 17.36 -0.76
C MET A 316 4.42 18.06 -1.53
N ASP A 317 5.49 18.55 -0.89
CA ASP A 317 6.54 19.28 -1.58
C ASP A 317 7.02 18.50 -2.83
N VAL A 318 7.15 19.24 -3.95
CA VAL A 318 7.61 18.66 -5.22
C VAL A 318 9.07 18.23 -5.15
N ASP A 319 9.87 18.89 -4.32
CA ASP A 319 11.22 18.47 -3.96
C ASP A 319 11.12 17.40 -2.87
N VAL A 320 11.35 16.16 -3.26
CA VAL A 320 11.24 15.00 -2.35
C VAL A 320 12.12 15.17 -1.11
N GLU A 321 13.30 15.81 -1.25
CA GLU A 321 14.23 15.99 -0.14
C GLU A 321 13.71 16.93 0.95
N ARG A 322 12.78 17.82 0.63
CA ARG A 322 12.16 18.75 1.59
C ARG A 322 11.01 18.16 2.39
N ARG A 323 10.48 17.00 1.99
CA ARG A 323 9.42 16.34 2.72
C ARG A 323 9.92 15.92 4.10
N PRO A 324 9.12 16.14 5.19
CA PRO A 324 9.48 15.64 6.52
C PRO A 324 9.51 14.12 6.54
N LEU A 325 10.16 13.51 7.52
CA LEU A 325 10.02 12.09 7.85
C LEU A 325 8.83 11.88 8.81
N PHE A 326 8.31 10.67 8.92
CA PHE A 326 7.12 10.41 9.73
C PHE A 326 7.29 10.73 11.20
N PHE A 327 8.48 10.53 11.78
CA PHE A 327 8.72 10.94 13.16
C PHE A 327 8.60 12.47 13.38
N GLN A 328 8.92 13.29 12.36
CA GLN A 328 8.75 14.74 12.39
C GLN A 328 7.27 15.12 12.26
N ILE A 329 6.52 14.38 11.44
CA ILE A 329 5.06 14.54 11.31
C ILE A 329 4.38 14.21 12.63
N GLU A 330 4.77 13.11 13.27
CA GLU A 330 4.22 12.70 14.57
C GLU A 330 4.47 13.76 15.66
N LEU A 331 5.68 14.35 15.70
CA LEU A 331 6.00 15.47 16.60
C LEU A 331 5.18 16.73 16.30
N PHE A 332 4.86 16.98 15.03
CA PHE A 332 4.05 18.14 14.65
C PHE A 332 2.58 17.98 15.09
N LEU A 333 2.07 16.75 15.16
CA LEU A 333 0.67 16.43 15.48
C LEU A 333 0.40 16.25 17.00
N GLN A 334 1.44 16.28 17.83
CA GLN A 334 1.34 16.29 19.30
C GLN A 334 0.86 17.63 19.82
#